data_8d7b49cb426fe5118e37bb5e62cb0601
#
_entry.id   8d7b49cb426fe5118e37bb5e62cb0601
#
_cell.length_a   1.000
_cell.length_b   1.000
_cell.length_c   1.000
_cell.angle_alpha   90.00
_cell.angle_beta   90.00
_cell.angle_gamma   90.00
#
_symmetry.space_group_name_H-M   'P 1'
#
loop_
_entity.id
_entity.type
_entity.pdbx_description
1 polymer ?
#
loop_
_entity_poly.entity_id
_entity_poly.type
_entity_poly.pdbx_seq_one_letter_code
_entity_poly.pdbx_strand_id
1 'polypeptide(L)'
;MKISLDQTQAKDKGEFLARFYLTKEQSDDASVIFVECRTRHYKTKMKGAKRMYFILGGSGSFIINEKQETANPYDLFIISNGETYEYSGAMKMLELNVPATDSSNYEKLD
;
A
#
# COMPACT_ATOMS: atom_id res chain seq x y z
N MET A 1 -13.50 -15.24 10.42
CA MET A 1 -12.11 -15.66 10.21
C MET A 1 -11.18 -14.64 10.86
N LYS A 2 -10.11 -15.11 11.46
CA LYS A 2 -9.10 -14.23 12.06
C LYS A 2 -7.74 -14.60 11.49
N ILE A 3 -6.96 -13.59 11.13
CA ILE A 3 -5.57 -13.75 10.71
C ILE A 3 -4.72 -13.01 11.75
N SER A 4 -3.93 -13.74 12.52
CA SER A 4 -3.08 -13.16 13.55
C SER A 4 -1.70 -12.83 12.96
N LEU A 5 -0.94 -11.99 13.68
CA LEU A 5 0.37 -11.54 13.25
C LEU A 5 1.31 -12.69 12.88
N ASP A 6 1.31 -13.76 13.66
CA ASP A 6 2.20 -14.91 13.45
C ASP A 6 1.81 -15.76 12.23
N GLN A 7 0.63 -15.55 11.67
CA GLN A 7 0.20 -16.21 10.44
C GLN A 7 0.56 -15.42 9.18
N THR A 8 1.11 -14.23 9.33
CA THR A 8 1.47 -13.35 8.21
C THR A 8 2.90 -13.59 7.78
N GLN A 9 3.18 -13.16 6.54
CA GLN A 9 4.53 -13.12 6.00
C GLN A 9 4.88 -11.69 5.66
N ALA A 10 6.15 -11.31 5.85
CA ALA A 10 6.62 -9.98 5.54
C ALA A 10 7.68 -10.01 4.45
N LYS A 11 7.68 -8.98 3.61
CA LYS A 11 8.76 -8.69 2.66
C LYS A 11 9.41 -7.39 3.09
N ASP A 12 10.69 -7.46 3.44
CA ASP A 12 11.47 -6.29 3.83
C ASP A 12 12.26 -5.82 2.62
N LYS A 13 11.92 -4.63 2.12
CA LYS A 13 12.58 -4.01 0.97
C LYS A 13 13.63 -2.99 1.38
N GLY A 14 13.94 -2.88 2.69
CA GLY A 14 14.86 -1.88 3.21
C GLY A 14 14.19 -0.52 3.40
N GLU A 15 13.74 0.08 2.31
CA GLU A 15 13.06 1.38 2.35
C GLU A 15 11.65 1.29 2.90
N PHE A 16 11.02 0.12 2.77
CA PHE A 16 9.72 -0.17 3.36
C PHE A 16 9.58 -1.67 3.62
N LEU A 17 8.67 -2.02 4.54
CA LEU A 17 8.33 -3.41 4.86
C LEU A 17 6.84 -3.60 4.56
N ALA A 18 6.50 -4.68 3.88
CA ALA A 18 5.12 -5.07 3.59
C ALA A 18 4.81 -6.39 4.30
N ARG A 19 3.74 -6.41 5.11
CA ARG A 19 3.29 -7.60 5.82
C ARG A 19 1.91 -8.00 5.33
N PHE A 20 1.81 -9.21 4.78
CA PHE A 20 0.62 -9.67 4.07
C PHE A 20 -0.36 -10.36 5.01
N TYR A 21 -1.53 -9.75 5.22
CA TYR A 21 -2.59 -10.31 6.04
C TYR A 21 -3.58 -11.10 5.19
N LEU A 22 -4.32 -10.43 4.32
CA LEU A 22 -5.26 -11.09 3.41
C LEU A 22 -4.70 -11.00 2.00
N THR A 23 -4.54 -12.14 1.34
CA THR A 23 -3.94 -12.22 0.01
C THR A 23 -4.95 -12.70 -1.02
N LYS A 24 -4.62 -12.53 -2.30
CA LYS A 24 -5.46 -13.00 -3.40
C LYS A 24 -5.68 -14.51 -3.37
N GLU A 25 -4.76 -15.27 -2.81
CA GLU A 25 -4.91 -16.73 -2.65
C GLU A 25 -6.05 -17.08 -1.69
N GLN A 26 -6.33 -16.21 -0.73
CA GLN A 26 -7.36 -16.42 0.29
C GLN A 26 -8.68 -15.77 -0.06
N SER A 27 -8.67 -14.71 -0.88
CA SER A 27 -9.86 -13.94 -1.24
C SER A 27 -9.64 -13.23 -2.57
N ASP A 28 -10.65 -13.26 -3.45
CA ASP A 28 -10.64 -12.50 -4.70
C ASP A 28 -11.16 -11.08 -4.53
N ASP A 29 -11.88 -10.80 -3.45
CA ASP A 29 -12.61 -9.55 -3.28
C ASP A 29 -11.74 -8.41 -2.80
N ALA A 30 -10.74 -8.70 -1.95
CA ALA A 30 -9.89 -7.69 -1.36
C ALA A 30 -8.59 -8.30 -0.87
N SER A 31 -7.54 -7.49 -0.82
CA SER A 31 -6.32 -7.86 -0.10
C SER A 31 -5.97 -6.77 0.91
N VAL A 32 -5.30 -7.17 2.00
CA VAL A 32 -4.97 -6.30 3.12
C VAL A 32 -3.51 -6.51 3.49
N ILE A 33 -2.76 -5.42 3.49
CA ILE A 33 -1.32 -5.43 3.73
C ILE A 33 -1.00 -4.33 4.74
N PHE A 34 -0.25 -4.68 5.80
CA PHE A 34 0.31 -3.67 6.68
C PHE A 34 1.64 -3.21 6.09
N VAL A 35 1.83 -1.89 5.97
CA VAL A 35 3.04 -1.31 5.39
C VAL A 35 3.71 -0.40 6.42
N GLU A 36 5.00 -0.60 6.61
CA GLU A 36 5.82 0.33 7.36
C GLU A 36 6.80 0.98 6.38
N CYS A 37 6.58 2.24 6.08
CA CYS A 37 7.50 3.02 5.25
C CYS A 37 8.57 3.60 6.16
N ARG A 38 9.84 3.38 5.79
CA ARG A 38 10.99 3.91 6.52
C ARG A 38 11.54 5.15 5.84
N THR A 39 11.65 5.10 4.52
CA THR A 39 12.14 6.20 3.69
C THR A 39 11.22 6.50 2.53
N ARG A 40 11.00 5.55 1.62
CA ARG A 40 10.14 5.78 0.45
C ARG A 40 9.63 4.48 -0.16
N HIS A 41 8.55 4.62 -0.93
CA HIS A 41 8.09 3.59 -1.86
C HIS A 41 8.31 4.13 -3.28
N TYR A 42 8.78 3.28 -4.19
CA TYR A 42 9.03 3.66 -5.57
C TYR A 42 7.74 4.06 -6.29
N LYS A 43 7.89 4.83 -7.38
CA LYS A 43 6.75 5.24 -8.21
C LYS A 43 6.14 4.02 -8.88
N THR A 44 4.82 3.91 -8.80
CA THR A 44 4.05 2.73 -9.24
C THR A 44 2.80 3.18 -9.97
N LYS A 45 2.41 2.42 -11.00
CA LYS A 45 1.12 2.59 -11.69
C LYS A 45 0.21 1.43 -11.34
N MET A 46 -1.03 1.73 -10.96
CA MET A 46 -2.05 0.72 -10.66
C MET A 46 -2.72 0.22 -11.92
N LYS A 47 -3.04 -1.09 -11.95
CA LYS A 47 -3.69 -1.76 -13.08
C LYS A 47 -4.79 -2.67 -12.57
N GLY A 48 -6.03 -2.40 -12.96
CA GLY A 48 -7.16 -3.30 -12.72
C GLY A 48 -7.63 -3.38 -11.27
N ALA A 49 -7.23 -2.44 -10.42
CA ALA A 49 -7.64 -2.43 -9.02
C ALA A 49 -7.53 -1.02 -8.45
N LYS A 50 -8.28 -0.80 -7.38
CA LYS A 50 -8.18 0.38 -6.54
C LYS A 50 -7.33 0.03 -5.33
N ARG A 51 -6.38 0.89 -4.98
CA ARG A 51 -5.52 0.74 -3.80
C ARG A 51 -5.76 1.90 -2.86
N MET A 52 -5.89 1.60 -1.58
CA MET A 52 -6.09 2.62 -0.56
C MET A 52 -5.05 2.46 0.54
N TYR A 53 -4.60 3.58 1.08
CA TYR A 53 -3.69 3.60 2.24
C TYR A 53 -4.33 4.41 3.35
N PHE A 54 -4.53 3.78 4.49
CA PHE A 54 -4.97 4.45 5.70
C PHE A 54 -3.78 4.65 6.62
N ILE A 55 -3.47 5.89 6.97
CA ILE A 55 -2.29 6.22 7.78
C ILE A 55 -2.60 5.94 9.24
N LEU A 56 -1.84 5.01 9.83
CA LEU A 56 -2.01 4.63 11.24
C LEU A 56 -1.13 5.47 12.15
N GLY A 57 0.06 5.86 11.69
CA GLY A 57 0.98 6.63 12.51
C GLY A 57 2.13 7.19 11.67
N GLY A 58 2.86 8.14 12.25
CA GLY A 58 3.94 8.81 11.55
C GLY A 58 3.45 9.91 10.64
N SER A 59 4.29 10.37 9.73
CA SER A 59 3.94 11.41 8.77
C SER A 59 4.84 11.30 7.54
N GLY A 60 4.38 11.89 6.44
CA GLY A 60 5.11 11.88 5.19
C GLY A 60 4.34 12.59 4.09
N SER A 61 4.53 12.15 2.87
CA SER A 61 3.80 12.70 1.73
C SER A 61 3.49 11.62 0.70
N PHE A 62 2.39 11.81 -0.02
CA PHE A 62 2.01 11.03 -1.19
C PHE A 62 2.03 11.92 -2.41
N ILE A 63 2.47 11.35 -3.54
CA ILE A 63 2.33 11.98 -4.85
C ILE A 63 1.46 11.04 -5.68
N ILE A 64 0.24 11.47 -5.97
CA ILE A 64 -0.74 10.68 -6.73
C ILE A 64 -1.06 11.44 -8.01
N ASN A 65 -0.80 10.83 -9.16
CA ASN A 65 -0.96 11.47 -10.47
C ASN A 65 -0.27 12.84 -10.50
N GLU A 66 0.98 12.89 -10.03
CA GLU A 66 1.83 14.09 -10.01
C GLU A 66 1.39 15.16 -9.01
N LYS A 67 0.33 14.92 -8.23
CA LYS A 67 -0.11 15.86 -7.19
C LYS A 67 0.40 15.41 -5.83
N GLN A 68 1.15 16.29 -5.16
CA GLN A 68 1.71 16.01 -3.84
C GLN A 68 0.76 16.47 -2.75
N GLU A 69 0.59 15.62 -1.73
CA GLU A 69 -0.18 15.91 -0.54
C GLU A 69 0.52 15.42 0.71
N THR A 70 0.43 16.16 1.80
CA THR A 70 0.96 15.77 3.10
C THR A 70 0.12 14.62 3.66
N ALA A 71 0.80 13.64 4.28
CA ALA A 71 0.16 12.50 4.91
C ALA A 71 0.30 12.60 6.43
N ASN A 72 -0.84 12.59 7.12
CA ASN A 72 -0.92 12.63 8.58
C ASN A 72 -1.74 11.43 9.07
N PRO A 73 -1.62 11.05 10.37
CA PRO A 73 -2.43 9.96 10.91
C PRO A 73 -3.92 10.16 10.64
N TYR A 74 -4.57 9.06 10.28
CA TYR A 74 -6.01 8.97 9.98
C TYR A 74 -6.41 9.56 8.63
N ASP A 75 -5.46 9.97 7.80
CA ASP A 75 -5.75 10.31 6.41
C ASP A 75 -5.94 9.02 5.59
N LEU A 76 -6.81 9.08 4.59
CA LEU A 76 -7.02 8.00 3.63
C LEU A 76 -6.63 8.49 2.24
N PHE A 77 -5.69 7.78 1.61
CA PHE A 77 -5.30 8.03 0.22
C PHE A 77 -5.90 6.97 -0.67
N ILE A 78 -6.47 7.37 -1.80
CA ILE A 78 -7.13 6.47 -2.75
C ILE A 78 -6.42 6.59 -4.10
N ILE A 79 -5.90 5.48 -4.59
CA ILE A 79 -5.27 5.38 -5.90
C ILE A 79 -6.19 4.53 -6.78
N SER A 80 -6.74 5.15 -7.82
CA SER A 80 -7.66 4.48 -8.74
C SER A 80 -6.91 3.71 -9.81
N ASN A 81 -7.64 2.85 -10.52
CA ASN A 81 -7.09 2.11 -11.66
C ASN A 81 -6.46 3.08 -12.67
N GLY A 82 -5.22 2.80 -13.07
CA GLY A 82 -4.50 3.60 -14.05
C GLY A 82 -3.73 4.78 -13.46
N GLU A 83 -3.93 5.11 -12.20
CA GLU A 83 -3.22 6.22 -11.57
C GLU A 83 -1.82 5.80 -11.10
N THR A 84 -0.91 6.78 -11.07
CA THR A 84 0.45 6.59 -10.53
C THR A 84 0.52 7.11 -9.11
N TYR A 85 1.40 6.52 -8.32
CA TYR A 85 1.64 7.01 -6.97
C TYR A 85 3.05 6.67 -6.50
N GLU A 86 3.50 7.44 -5.53
CA GLU A 86 4.68 7.16 -4.72
C GLU A 86 4.48 7.83 -3.37
N TYR A 87 5.23 7.40 -2.37
CA TYR A 87 5.17 8.03 -1.05
C TYR A 87 6.53 7.97 -0.37
N SER A 88 6.70 8.84 0.63
CA SER A 88 7.94 8.95 1.40
C SER A 88 7.63 9.42 2.81
N GLY A 89 8.56 9.14 3.72
CA GLY A 89 8.43 9.48 5.12
C GLY A 89 8.33 8.26 6.01
N ALA A 90 8.45 8.45 7.30
CA ALA A 90 8.34 7.37 8.28
C ALA A 90 6.88 7.21 8.69
N MET A 91 6.22 6.21 8.12
CA MET A 91 4.77 6.00 8.30
C MET A 91 4.44 4.52 8.50
N LYS A 92 3.40 4.27 9.29
CA LYS A 92 2.74 2.96 9.37
C LYS A 92 1.36 3.10 8.76
N MET A 93 1.01 2.17 7.86
CA MET A 93 -0.20 2.28 7.05
C MET A 93 -0.86 0.93 6.87
N LEU A 94 -2.16 0.96 6.63
CA LEU A 94 -2.89 -0.20 6.15
C LEU A 94 -3.17 0.01 4.67
N GLU A 95 -2.74 -0.95 3.85
CA GLU A 95 -3.00 -0.97 2.41
C GLU A 95 -4.15 -1.92 2.13
N LEU A 96 -5.16 -1.41 1.42
CA LEU A 96 -6.34 -2.18 1.02
C LEU A 96 -6.43 -2.16 -0.50
N ASN A 97 -6.66 -3.32 -1.10
CA ASN A 97 -6.81 -3.44 -2.55
C ASN A 97 -8.16 -4.07 -2.88
N VAL A 98 -8.87 -3.49 -3.83
CA VAL A 98 -10.19 -3.97 -4.27
C VAL A 98 -10.23 -3.95 -5.80
N PRO A 99 -10.38 -5.10 -6.45
CA PRO A 99 -10.33 -6.46 -5.90
C PRO A 99 -8.94 -6.79 -5.35
N ALA A 100 -8.78 -7.99 -4.83
CA ALA A 100 -7.48 -8.47 -4.34
C ALA A 100 -6.42 -8.38 -5.45
N THR A 101 -5.20 -8.02 -5.10
CA THR A 101 -4.13 -7.80 -6.06
C THR A 101 -3.00 -8.82 -5.97
N ASP A 102 -2.30 -8.97 -7.08
CA ASP A 102 -1.01 -9.64 -7.17
C ASP A 102 -0.06 -8.77 -8.00
N SER A 103 1.11 -9.30 -8.39
CA SER A 103 2.12 -8.52 -9.12
C SER A 103 1.65 -8.03 -10.49
N SER A 104 0.56 -8.60 -11.05
CA SER A 104 0.02 -8.14 -12.34
C SER A 104 -0.77 -6.84 -12.23
N ASN A 105 -1.10 -6.41 -11.00
CA ASN A 105 -1.92 -5.23 -10.76
C ASN A 105 -1.12 -3.95 -10.55
N TYR A 106 0.19 -4.00 -10.67
CA TYR A 106 1.01 -2.79 -10.56
C TYR A 106 2.26 -2.89 -11.42
N GLU A 107 2.76 -1.73 -11.81
CA GLU A 107 3.97 -1.59 -12.61
C GLU A 107 4.89 -0.58 -11.95
N LYS A 108 6.12 -1.01 -11.64
CA LYS A 108 7.15 -0.13 -11.09
C LYS A 108 7.66 0.78 -12.21
N LEU A 109 7.68 2.09 -11.99
CA LEU A 109 8.05 3.09 -12.99
C LEU A 109 9.44 3.71 -12.81
N ASP A 110 10.09 3.54 -11.64
CA ASP A 110 11.43 4.09 -11.43
C ASP A 110 12.47 3.07 -10.93
#